data_e339e23cef9a13bc50997f8d72100e17
#
_entry.id   e339e23cef9a13bc50997f8d72100e17
#
_cell.length_a   1.000
_cell.length_b   1.000
_cell.length_c   1.000
_cell.angle_alpha   90.00
_cell.angle_beta   90.00
_cell.angle_gamma   90.00
#
_symmetry.space_group_name_H-M   'P 1'
#
loop_
_entity.id
_entity.type
_entity.pdbx_description
1 polymer ?
#
loop_
_entity_poly.entity_id
_entity_poly.type
_entity_poly.pdbx_seq_one_letter_code
_entity_poly.pdbx_strand_id
1 'polypeptide(L)'
;MDLILWRHAEAEEGLQTELSAQNAQTDLERKLTSRGEKQAARMSEWLDRQLPGSARIFVSPARRCEQTALALGRKFKVRPELSPWATPAELLEVVQWPLCKVPVLVIGHQPVLGQTVAQLLGFQESECALKKGALWWLRTREREGQRQTVVVTVQSPEVL
;
A
#
# COMPACT_ATOMS: atom_id res chain seq x y z
N MET A 1 12.40 11.63 0.89
CA MET A 1 11.07 11.13 1.34
C MET A 1 11.06 9.62 1.29
N ASP A 2 10.52 9.00 2.32
CA ASP A 2 10.28 7.55 2.37
C ASP A 2 8.81 7.27 2.09
N LEU A 3 8.55 6.38 1.14
CA LEU A 3 7.20 5.93 0.79
C LEU A 3 7.14 4.42 0.91
N ILE A 4 6.25 3.93 1.76
CA ILE A 4 6.04 2.51 1.97
C ILE A 4 4.69 2.13 1.37
N LEU A 5 4.71 1.22 0.40
CA LEU A 5 3.52 0.75 -0.31
C LEU A 5 3.23 -0.67 0.14
N TRP A 6 2.18 -0.83 0.94
CA TRP A 6 1.81 -2.10 1.56
C TRP A 6 0.49 -2.60 0.98
N ARG A 7 0.55 -3.71 0.27
CA ARG A 7 -0.67 -4.34 -0.24
C ARG A 7 -1.42 -5.04 0.89
N HIS A 8 -2.75 -4.86 0.92
CA HIS A 8 -3.58 -5.56 1.89
C HIS A 8 -3.30 -7.07 1.90
N ALA A 9 -3.51 -7.70 3.05
CA ALA A 9 -3.35 -9.14 3.22
C ALA A 9 -4.45 -9.94 2.49
N GLU A 10 -4.32 -11.25 2.48
CA GLU A 10 -5.27 -12.12 1.80
C GLU A 10 -6.71 -11.86 2.24
N ALA A 11 -7.58 -11.63 1.29
CA ALA A 11 -9.00 -11.36 1.51
C ALA A 11 -9.87 -12.44 0.85
N GLU A 12 -11.10 -12.56 1.33
CA GLU A 12 -12.10 -13.42 0.70
C GLU A 12 -12.30 -13.00 -0.75
N GLU A 13 -12.54 -13.95 -1.63
CA GLU A 13 -12.82 -13.67 -3.02
C GLU A 13 -14.22 -13.07 -3.19
N GLY A 14 -14.33 -12.09 -4.07
CA GLY A 14 -15.60 -11.51 -4.46
C GLY A 14 -16.21 -12.24 -5.65
N LEU A 15 -17.50 -12.02 -5.86
CA LEU A 15 -18.16 -12.47 -7.08
C LEU A 15 -17.59 -11.70 -8.26
N GLN A 16 -16.95 -12.41 -9.18
CA GLN A 16 -16.46 -11.83 -10.44
C GLN A 16 -17.63 -11.65 -11.41
N THR A 17 -18.30 -10.54 -11.27
CA THR A 17 -19.32 -10.11 -12.21
C THR A 17 -18.99 -8.70 -12.69
N GLU A 18 -19.61 -8.29 -13.78
CA GLU A 18 -19.37 -6.98 -14.39
C GLU A 18 -19.41 -5.84 -13.36
N LEU A 19 -18.57 -4.82 -13.57
CA LEU A 19 -18.51 -3.63 -12.73
C LEU A 19 -19.84 -2.87 -12.75
N SER A 20 -20.68 -3.16 -11.77
CA SER A 20 -21.82 -2.33 -11.41
C SER A 20 -21.53 -1.63 -10.09
N ALA A 21 -22.26 -0.57 -9.77
CA ALA A 21 -22.12 0.12 -8.48
C ALA A 21 -22.33 -0.85 -7.29
N GLN A 22 -23.20 -1.84 -7.45
CA GLN A 22 -23.44 -2.86 -6.43
C GLN A 22 -22.24 -3.80 -6.28
N ASN A 23 -21.58 -4.18 -7.39
CA ASN A 23 -20.38 -5.02 -7.35
C ASN A 23 -19.19 -4.28 -6.77
N ALA A 24 -19.07 -2.97 -7.02
CA ALA A 24 -18.07 -2.12 -6.40
C ALA A 24 -18.25 -2.09 -4.88
N GLN A 25 -19.47 -1.90 -4.39
CA GLN A 25 -19.75 -1.90 -2.96
C GLN A 25 -19.46 -3.28 -2.34
N THR A 26 -19.85 -4.36 -3.00
CA THR A 26 -19.58 -5.73 -2.57
C THR A 26 -18.06 -5.99 -2.50
N ASP A 27 -17.31 -5.51 -3.50
CA ASP A 27 -15.85 -5.60 -3.48
C ASP A 27 -15.24 -4.89 -2.27
N LEU A 28 -15.70 -3.69 -1.95
CA LEU A 28 -15.22 -2.92 -0.82
C LEU A 28 -15.50 -3.59 0.53
N GLU A 29 -16.50 -4.44 0.61
CA GLU A 29 -16.90 -5.14 1.83
C GLU A 29 -16.17 -6.48 2.05
N ARG A 30 -15.36 -6.93 1.08
CA ARG A 30 -14.59 -8.18 1.24
C ARG A 30 -13.63 -8.06 2.42
N LYS A 31 -13.70 -9.03 3.32
CA LYS A 31 -12.88 -9.05 4.53
C LYS A 31 -11.66 -9.95 4.37
N LEU A 32 -10.68 -9.79 5.26
CA LEU A 32 -9.54 -10.68 5.32
C LEU A 32 -9.97 -12.10 5.67
N THR A 33 -9.25 -13.08 5.11
CA THR A 33 -9.33 -14.47 5.55
C THR A 33 -8.56 -14.63 6.87
N SER A 34 -8.72 -15.77 7.55
CA SER A 34 -7.91 -16.10 8.73
C SER A 34 -6.43 -16.07 8.42
N ARG A 35 -6.03 -16.55 7.24
CA ARG A 35 -4.65 -16.48 6.76
C ARG A 35 -4.21 -15.03 6.56
N GLY A 36 -5.08 -14.21 5.98
CA GLY A 36 -4.82 -12.78 5.80
C GLY A 36 -4.62 -12.05 7.10
N GLU A 37 -5.39 -12.36 8.14
CA GLU A 37 -5.22 -11.78 9.45
C GLU A 37 -3.83 -12.12 10.04
N LYS A 38 -3.38 -13.34 9.88
CA LYS A 38 -2.03 -13.76 10.30
C LYS A 38 -0.93 -13.06 9.50
N GLN A 39 -1.13 -12.90 8.20
CA GLN A 39 -0.20 -12.16 7.35
C GLN A 39 -0.08 -10.69 7.80
N ALA A 40 -1.21 -10.04 8.04
CA ALA A 40 -1.25 -8.65 8.50
C ALA A 40 -0.57 -8.51 9.88
N ALA A 41 -0.82 -9.41 10.80
CA ALA A 41 -0.20 -9.39 12.12
C ALA A 41 1.33 -9.52 12.03
N ARG A 42 1.82 -10.46 11.23
CA ARG A 42 3.26 -10.69 11.04
C ARG A 42 3.96 -9.48 10.43
N MET A 43 3.37 -8.93 9.38
CA MET A 43 3.91 -7.74 8.73
C MET A 43 3.87 -6.52 9.65
N SER A 44 2.80 -6.36 10.39
CA SER A 44 2.63 -5.26 11.35
C SER A 44 3.68 -5.30 12.45
N GLU A 45 3.99 -6.46 12.96
CA GLU A 45 5.02 -6.63 13.99
C GLU A 45 6.38 -6.15 13.49
N TRP A 46 6.76 -6.54 12.28
CA TRP A 46 8.00 -6.09 11.66
C TRP A 46 7.97 -4.58 11.39
N LEU A 47 6.88 -4.10 10.78
CA LEU A 47 6.76 -2.71 10.37
C LEU A 47 6.74 -1.76 11.56
N ASP A 48 6.10 -2.13 12.65
CA ASP A 48 6.05 -1.31 13.86
C ASP A 48 7.44 -1.07 14.46
N ARG A 49 8.35 -2.03 14.33
CA ARG A 49 9.73 -1.87 14.76
C ARG A 49 10.55 -0.96 13.85
N GLN A 50 10.16 -0.83 12.58
CA GLN A 50 10.93 -0.07 11.59
C GLN A 50 10.41 1.34 11.37
N LEU A 51 9.11 1.54 11.53
CA LEU A 51 8.45 2.77 11.15
C LEU A 51 8.53 3.80 12.27
N PRO A 52 9.06 5.01 12.02
CA PRO A 52 9.11 6.05 13.06
C PRO A 52 7.72 6.50 13.47
N GLY A 53 7.61 7.03 14.69
CA GLY A 53 6.33 7.51 15.24
C GLY A 53 5.75 8.69 14.47
N SER A 54 6.56 9.43 13.72
CA SER A 54 6.13 10.56 12.89
C SER A 54 5.47 10.15 11.59
N ALA A 55 5.53 8.87 11.21
CA ALA A 55 5.00 8.40 9.93
C ALA A 55 3.50 8.68 9.80
N ARG A 56 3.10 9.12 8.61
CA ARG A 56 1.68 9.25 8.25
C ARG A 56 1.21 7.96 7.59
N ILE A 57 0.00 7.55 7.92
CA ILE A 57 -0.58 6.29 7.43
C ILE A 57 -1.89 6.59 6.73
N PHE A 58 -1.97 6.26 5.44
CA PHE A 58 -3.16 6.43 4.62
C PHE A 58 -3.64 5.07 4.14
N VAL A 59 -4.95 4.86 4.16
CA VAL A 59 -5.56 3.55 3.94
C VAL A 59 -6.71 3.67 2.96
N SER A 60 -6.82 2.73 2.04
CA SER A 60 -7.98 2.57 1.18
C SER A 60 -9.26 2.35 2.01
N PRO A 61 -10.41 2.82 1.52
CA PRO A 61 -11.69 2.57 2.20
C PRO A 61 -12.17 1.13 2.15
N ALA A 62 -11.51 0.25 1.40
CA ALA A 62 -11.86 -1.17 1.36
C ALA A 62 -11.63 -1.82 2.73
N ARG A 63 -12.60 -2.64 3.15
CA ARG A 63 -12.56 -3.32 4.45
C ARG A 63 -11.26 -4.11 4.66
N ARG A 64 -10.78 -4.82 3.64
CA ARG A 64 -9.54 -5.60 3.70
C ARG A 64 -8.31 -4.74 3.98
N CYS A 65 -8.30 -3.50 3.50
CA CYS A 65 -7.22 -2.55 3.78
C CYS A 65 -7.31 -1.99 5.20
N GLU A 66 -8.50 -1.66 5.67
CA GLU A 66 -8.69 -1.19 7.04
C GLU A 66 -8.33 -2.28 8.05
N GLN A 67 -8.71 -3.53 7.80
CA GLN A 67 -8.35 -4.66 8.67
C GLN A 67 -6.83 -4.88 8.69
N THR A 68 -6.16 -4.75 7.55
CA THR A 68 -4.70 -4.81 7.49
C THR A 68 -4.07 -3.70 8.32
N ALA A 69 -4.58 -2.48 8.21
CA ALA A 69 -4.11 -1.32 8.95
C ALA A 69 -4.33 -1.46 10.46
N LEU A 70 -5.48 -1.99 10.86
CA LEU A 70 -5.81 -2.18 12.29
C LEU A 70 -4.81 -3.08 13.00
N ALA A 71 -4.24 -4.07 12.29
CA ALA A 71 -3.21 -4.93 12.84
C ALA A 71 -1.97 -4.15 13.32
N LEU A 72 -1.67 -3.01 12.68
CA LEU A 72 -0.52 -2.18 13.04
C LEU A 72 -0.71 -1.43 14.35
N GLY A 73 -1.96 -1.14 14.74
CA GLY A 73 -2.27 -0.48 16.01
C GLY A 73 -1.91 1.00 16.07
N ARG A 74 -1.67 1.65 14.94
CA ARG A 74 -1.37 3.08 14.85
C ARG A 74 -2.53 3.84 14.23
N LYS A 75 -2.61 5.14 14.50
CA LYS A 75 -3.61 6.02 13.87
C LYS A 75 -3.38 6.07 12.37
N PHE A 76 -4.47 6.02 11.61
CA PHE A 76 -4.44 6.13 10.17
C PHE A 76 -5.63 6.96 9.67
N LYS A 77 -5.50 7.44 8.44
CA LYS A 77 -6.57 8.15 7.73
C LYS A 77 -7.04 7.32 6.55
N VAL A 78 -8.35 7.11 6.46
CA VAL A 78 -8.96 6.51 5.27
C VAL A 78 -9.05 7.58 4.19
N ARG A 79 -8.57 7.26 2.98
CA ARG A 79 -8.57 8.16 1.84
C ARG A 79 -9.31 7.53 0.65
N PRO A 80 -10.45 8.10 0.24
CA PRO A 80 -11.20 7.58 -0.92
C PRO A 80 -10.36 7.50 -2.20
N GLU A 81 -9.37 8.39 -2.35
CA GLU A 81 -8.47 8.44 -3.50
C GLU A 81 -7.55 7.21 -3.59
N LEU A 82 -7.54 6.34 -2.58
CA LEU A 82 -6.76 5.10 -2.56
C LEU A 82 -7.63 3.85 -2.79
N SER A 83 -8.81 4.02 -3.34
CA SER A 83 -9.73 2.92 -3.66
C SER A 83 -9.10 1.90 -4.63
N PRO A 84 -9.71 0.71 -4.81
CA PRO A 84 -9.20 -0.29 -5.76
C PRO A 84 -9.06 0.22 -7.20
N TRP A 85 -9.74 1.32 -7.54
CA TRP A 85 -9.74 1.91 -8.88
C TRP A 85 -8.85 3.15 -9.00
N ALA A 86 -8.03 3.42 -7.99
CA ALA A 86 -7.13 4.57 -7.96
C ALA A 86 -6.05 4.48 -9.03
N THR A 87 -5.52 5.65 -9.39
CA THR A 87 -4.37 5.78 -10.30
C THR A 87 -3.10 6.10 -9.51
N PRO A 88 -1.90 5.82 -10.09
CA PRO A 88 -0.65 6.26 -9.47
C PRO A 88 -0.59 7.77 -9.23
N ALA A 89 -1.12 8.58 -10.15
CA ALA A 89 -1.14 10.03 -10.00
C ALA A 89 -1.94 10.46 -8.76
N GLU A 90 -3.11 9.88 -8.55
CA GLU A 90 -3.92 10.15 -7.35
C GLU A 90 -3.20 9.74 -6.07
N LEU A 91 -2.58 8.57 -6.06
CA LEU A 91 -1.79 8.09 -4.91
C LEU A 91 -0.64 9.05 -4.60
N LEU A 92 0.14 9.43 -5.59
CA LEU A 92 1.29 10.30 -5.39
C LEU A 92 0.89 11.70 -4.90
N GLU A 93 -0.27 12.19 -5.32
CA GLU A 93 -0.82 13.45 -4.81
C GLU A 93 -1.21 13.33 -3.34
N VAL A 94 -1.92 12.27 -2.96
CA VAL A 94 -2.33 12.03 -1.57
C VAL A 94 -1.13 12.02 -0.62
N VAL A 95 -0.04 11.35 -1.01
CA VAL A 95 1.16 11.23 -0.16
C VAL A 95 2.10 12.42 -0.26
N GLN A 96 1.78 13.39 -1.11
CA GLN A 96 2.62 14.57 -1.34
C GLN A 96 4.03 14.21 -1.82
N TRP A 97 4.10 13.22 -2.72
CA TRP A 97 5.36 12.82 -3.33
C TRP A 97 5.92 13.93 -4.23
N PRO A 98 7.20 14.25 -4.19
CA PRO A 98 8.28 13.65 -3.39
C PRO A 98 8.67 14.50 -2.18
N LEU A 99 7.81 15.39 -1.71
CA LEU A 99 8.16 16.50 -0.83
C LEU A 99 7.78 16.29 0.65
N CYS A 100 7.00 15.27 0.98
CA CYS A 100 6.63 15.04 2.37
C CYS A 100 7.86 14.75 3.21
N LYS A 101 7.98 15.44 4.36
CA LYS A 101 9.18 15.38 5.21
C LYS A 101 9.17 14.21 6.17
N VAL A 102 8.05 13.56 6.36
CA VAL A 102 7.94 12.36 7.21
C VAL A 102 7.66 11.15 6.34
N PRO A 103 8.01 9.93 6.79
CA PRO A 103 7.64 8.72 6.06
C PRO A 103 6.13 8.60 5.89
N VAL A 104 5.71 8.10 4.74
CA VAL A 104 4.30 7.85 4.46
C VAL A 104 4.11 6.37 4.14
N LEU A 105 3.18 5.75 4.85
CA LEU A 105 2.72 4.38 4.60
C LEU A 105 1.36 4.42 3.92
N VAL A 106 1.24 3.72 2.79
CA VAL A 106 -0.02 3.52 2.09
C VAL A 106 -0.40 2.06 2.16
N ILE A 107 -1.61 1.77 2.58
CA ILE A 107 -2.18 0.43 2.53
C ILE A 107 -3.25 0.42 1.45
N GLY A 108 -3.02 -0.37 0.41
CA GLY A 108 -3.85 -0.31 -0.79
C GLY A 108 -3.84 -1.59 -1.61
N HIS A 109 -3.97 -1.42 -2.91
CA HIS A 109 -4.33 -2.47 -3.85
C HIS A 109 -3.36 -2.59 -5.02
N GLN A 110 -3.33 -3.77 -5.65
CA GLN A 110 -2.91 -3.91 -7.03
C GLN A 110 -4.11 -3.57 -7.95
N PRO A 111 -3.87 -3.03 -9.14
CA PRO A 111 -2.54 -2.80 -9.73
C PRO A 111 -1.88 -1.47 -9.34
N VAL A 112 -2.58 -0.55 -8.66
CA VAL A 112 -2.07 0.81 -8.44
C VAL A 112 -0.74 0.86 -7.69
N LEU A 113 -0.55 0.02 -6.68
CA LEU A 113 0.72 0.00 -5.94
C LEU A 113 1.88 -0.43 -6.83
N GLY A 114 1.70 -1.49 -7.60
CA GLY A 114 2.73 -1.98 -8.53
C GLY A 114 2.98 -1.02 -9.69
N GLN A 115 1.95 -0.35 -10.17
CA GLN A 115 2.09 0.71 -11.18
C GLN A 115 2.91 1.88 -10.63
N THR A 116 2.67 2.26 -9.40
CA THR A 116 3.42 3.33 -8.72
C THR A 116 4.90 2.94 -8.55
N VAL A 117 5.17 1.72 -8.10
CA VAL A 117 6.54 1.20 -7.99
C VAL A 117 7.24 1.26 -9.34
N ALA A 118 6.60 0.74 -10.40
CA ALA A 118 7.18 0.73 -11.74
C ALA A 118 7.49 2.15 -12.24
N GLN A 119 6.58 3.07 -12.03
CA GLN A 119 6.76 4.48 -12.42
C GLN A 119 7.93 5.13 -11.66
N LEU A 120 7.99 4.96 -10.34
CA LEU A 120 8.99 5.63 -9.51
C LEU A 120 10.40 5.05 -9.71
N LEU A 121 10.51 3.77 -10.03
CA LEU A 121 11.80 3.10 -10.28
C LEU A 121 12.19 3.07 -11.75
N GLY A 122 11.35 3.58 -12.64
CA GLY A 122 11.66 3.64 -14.06
C GLY A 122 11.67 2.28 -14.76
N PHE A 123 10.80 1.36 -14.33
CA PHE A 123 10.68 0.05 -15.00
C PHE A 123 10.08 0.21 -16.41
N GLN A 124 10.47 -0.67 -17.31
CA GLN A 124 9.86 -0.72 -18.65
C GLN A 124 8.45 -1.29 -18.61
N GLU A 125 8.19 -2.23 -17.72
CA GLU A 125 6.87 -2.77 -17.47
C GLU A 125 5.99 -1.71 -16.82
N SER A 126 4.70 -1.74 -17.13
CA SER A 126 3.74 -0.78 -16.59
C SER A 126 3.42 -1.00 -15.11
N GLU A 127 3.66 -2.19 -14.60
CA GLU A 127 3.42 -2.52 -13.20
C GLU A 127 4.38 -3.58 -12.67
N CYS A 128 4.65 -3.50 -11.37
CA CYS A 128 5.38 -4.50 -10.61
C CYS A 128 4.38 -5.34 -9.82
N ALA A 129 4.57 -6.65 -9.78
CA ALA A 129 3.71 -7.53 -9.01
C ALA A 129 4.06 -7.46 -7.52
N LEU A 130 3.11 -7.04 -6.69
CA LEU A 130 3.21 -7.13 -5.25
C LEU A 130 2.35 -8.29 -4.76
N LYS A 131 2.92 -9.19 -3.98
CA LYS A 131 2.17 -10.27 -3.35
C LYS A 131 1.23 -9.74 -2.27
N LYS A 132 0.16 -10.47 -1.99
CA LYS A 132 -0.77 -10.13 -0.91
C LYS A 132 -0.01 -10.01 0.42
N GLY A 133 -0.22 -8.90 1.12
CA GLY A 133 0.46 -8.61 2.36
C GLY A 133 1.89 -8.11 2.25
N ALA A 134 2.47 -8.08 1.04
CA ALA A 134 3.83 -7.60 0.83
C ALA A 134 3.91 -6.08 0.82
N LEU A 135 5.07 -5.56 1.16
CA LEU A 135 5.35 -4.13 1.09
C LEU A 135 6.66 -3.84 0.35
N TRP A 136 6.68 -2.68 -0.26
CA TRP A 136 7.85 -2.09 -0.88
C TRP A 136 8.12 -0.76 -0.21
N TRP A 137 9.33 -0.58 0.28
CA TRP A 137 9.79 0.66 0.91
C TRP A 137 10.73 1.37 -0.04
N LEU A 138 10.29 2.52 -0.55
CA LEU A 138 11.06 3.34 -1.47
C LEU A 138 11.56 4.59 -0.78
N ARG A 139 12.71 5.07 -1.21
CA ARG A 139 13.28 6.33 -0.72
C ARG A 139 13.73 7.18 -1.90
N THR A 140 13.30 8.44 -1.91
CA THR A 140 13.78 9.40 -2.89
C THR A 140 14.61 10.47 -2.22
N ARG A 141 15.69 10.85 -2.87
CA ARG A 141 16.59 11.93 -2.43
C ARG A 141 17.04 12.74 -3.63
N GLU A 142 17.26 14.03 -3.42
CA GLU A 142 17.89 14.88 -4.41
C GLU A 142 19.39 14.88 -4.19
N ARG A 143 20.15 14.59 -5.25
CA ARG A 143 21.61 14.65 -5.27
C ARG A 143 22.07 15.41 -6.50
N GLU A 144 22.86 16.45 -6.31
CA GLU A 144 23.43 17.25 -7.41
C GLU A 144 22.38 17.74 -8.40
N GLY A 145 21.23 18.19 -7.89
CA GLY A 145 20.11 18.65 -8.70
C GLY A 145 19.28 17.53 -9.34
N GLN A 146 19.62 16.27 -9.12
CA GLN A 146 18.90 15.13 -9.67
C GLN A 146 18.25 14.30 -8.56
N ARG A 147 17.03 13.86 -8.83
CA ARG A 147 16.29 13.00 -7.93
C ARG A 147 16.60 11.54 -8.21
N GLN A 148 16.97 10.82 -7.16
CA GLN A 148 17.19 9.38 -7.20
C GLN A 148 16.20 8.68 -6.29
N THR A 149 15.55 7.64 -6.81
CA THR A 149 14.65 6.79 -6.03
C THR A 149 15.24 5.39 -5.96
N VAL A 150 15.34 4.85 -4.75
CA VAL A 150 15.93 3.54 -4.49
C VAL A 150 14.97 2.68 -3.67
N VAL A 151 15.15 1.37 -3.75
CA VAL A 151 14.44 0.41 -2.89
C VAL A 151 15.22 0.29 -1.58
N VAL A 152 14.57 0.58 -0.47
CA VAL A 152 15.14 0.36 0.86
C VAL A 152 15.02 -1.11 1.24
N THR A 153 13.83 -1.66 1.09
CA THR A 153 13.56 -3.08 1.35
C THR A 153 12.25 -3.51 0.70
N VAL A 154 12.15 -4.80 0.47
CA VAL A 154 10.89 -5.47 0.11
C VAL A 154 10.68 -6.58 1.12
N GLN A 155 9.50 -6.63 1.73
CA GLN A 155 9.15 -7.63 2.71
C GLN A 155 7.82 -8.29 2.37
N SER A 156 7.70 -9.56 2.68
CA SER A 156 6.46 -10.29 2.49
C SER A 156 6.22 -11.24 3.67
N PRO A 157 4.96 -11.66 3.89
CA PRO A 157 4.66 -12.56 5.00
C PRO A 157 5.44 -13.88 4.97
N GLU A 158 5.79 -14.34 3.76
CA GLU A 158 6.49 -15.63 3.59
C GLU A 158 7.95 -15.57 4.04
N VAL A 159 8.57 -14.39 4.13
CA VAL A 159 9.99 -14.26 4.49
C VAL A 159 10.21 -13.69 5.89
N LEU A 160 9.14 -13.38 6.59
CA LEU A 160 9.25 -12.86 7.96
C LEU A 160 8.98 -13.91 9.04
#